data_01ead56ac10416946a0f2deefbb60c36
#
_entry.id   01ead56ac10416946a0f2deefbb60c36
#
_cell.length_a   1.000
_cell.length_b   1.000
_cell.length_c   1.000
_cell.angle_alpha   90.00
_cell.angle_beta   90.00
_cell.angle_gamma   90.00
#
_symmetry.space_group_name_H-M   'P 1'
#
loop_
_entity.id
_entity.type
_entity.pdbx_description
1 polymer ?
#
loop_
_entity_poly.entity_id
_entity_poly.type
_entity_poly.pdbx_seq_one_letter_code
_entity_poly.pdbx_strand_id
1 'polypeptide(L)'
;MDKILFNNVLPHVFENNEDITSEVWRKDVEFEKGNTYLVEADSGKGKSTFCSYVIGYRHDYSGQILFDDKDIKAMRVADWTNVRKQNISYLFQELRLFPELTAFENVEIKNRLTGFKTKEEIEQMFERLGIMDKLNVKVGLMSFGQQQRVAMIRALVQPFDFILADEPISHLDSRNSQMMGEMMMEEVKRQGAGVIVTSIGKHIEMHYDKVLKL
;
A
#
# COMPACT_ATOMS: atom_id res chain seq x y z
N MET A 1 -15.17 2.60 3.70
CA MET A 1 -14.96 2.74 2.23
C MET A 1 -15.04 1.36 1.64
N ASP A 2 -16.02 1.14 0.76
CA ASP A 2 -16.30 -0.19 0.22
C ASP A 2 -15.71 -0.40 -1.16
N LYS A 3 -15.44 0.71 -1.89
CA LYS A 3 -14.84 0.65 -3.22
C LYS A 3 -14.01 1.88 -3.60
N ILE A 4 -13.06 1.65 -4.51
CA ILE A 4 -12.31 2.66 -5.22
C ILE A 4 -12.63 2.49 -6.71
N LEU A 5 -13.12 3.54 -7.35
CA LEU A 5 -13.56 3.51 -8.73
C LEU A 5 -12.73 4.46 -9.59
N PHE A 6 -12.16 3.94 -10.66
CA PHE A 6 -11.48 4.72 -11.70
C PHE A 6 -12.40 4.78 -12.92
N ASN A 7 -12.95 5.95 -13.23
CA ASN A 7 -13.82 6.17 -14.38
C ASN A 7 -13.06 6.90 -15.47
N ASN A 8 -12.66 6.19 -16.50
CA ASN A 8 -11.96 6.71 -17.67
C ASN A 8 -10.76 7.61 -17.32
N VAL A 9 -9.99 7.19 -16.32
CA VAL A 9 -8.85 7.97 -15.81
C VAL A 9 -7.69 7.91 -16.78
N LEU A 10 -7.11 9.07 -17.13
CA LEU A 10 -5.88 9.17 -17.89
C LEU A 10 -4.95 10.19 -17.23
N PRO A 11 -3.74 9.79 -16.80
CA PRO A 11 -2.73 10.74 -16.33
C PRO A 11 -2.33 11.74 -17.42
N HIS A 12 -2.19 13.03 -17.09
CA HIS A 12 -1.81 14.07 -18.06
C HIS A 12 -0.48 13.76 -18.75
N VAL A 13 0.45 13.09 -18.07
CA VAL A 13 1.73 12.67 -18.66
C VAL A 13 1.56 11.72 -19.86
N PHE A 14 0.39 11.09 -20.00
CA PHE A 14 0.07 10.16 -21.07
C PHE A 14 -0.94 10.70 -22.10
N GLU A 15 -1.36 11.96 -22.01
CA GLU A 15 -2.39 12.54 -22.90
C GLU A 15 -2.02 12.45 -24.39
N ASN A 16 -0.75 12.64 -24.69
CA ASN A 16 -0.23 12.61 -26.07
C ASN A 16 0.22 11.21 -26.53
N ASN A 17 -0.03 10.17 -25.71
CA ASN A 17 0.31 8.79 -26.06
C ASN A 17 -0.95 8.06 -26.53
N GLU A 18 -1.14 7.97 -27.85
CA GLU A 18 -2.30 7.31 -28.46
C GLU A 18 -2.24 5.78 -28.29
N ASP A 19 -1.04 5.20 -28.17
CA ASP A 19 -0.78 3.76 -28.14
C ASP A 19 -0.77 3.17 -26.72
N ILE A 20 -1.33 3.87 -25.72
CA ILE A 20 -1.43 3.31 -24.37
C ILE A 20 -2.32 2.06 -24.38
N THR A 21 -1.68 0.92 -24.18
CA THR A 21 -2.36 -0.34 -23.93
C THR A 21 -2.41 -0.56 -22.41
N SER A 22 -3.56 -0.32 -21.80
CA SER A 22 -3.76 -0.45 -20.36
C SER A 22 -5.15 -0.99 -20.06
N GLU A 23 -5.25 -1.78 -19.00
CA GLU A 23 -6.53 -2.25 -18.44
C GLU A 23 -7.05 -1.33 -17.33
N VAL A 24 -6.29 -0.28 -16.99
CA VAL A 24 -6.65 0.73 -15.97
C VAL A 24 -6.85 2.11 -16.60
N TRP A 25 -5.87 2.59 -17.39
CA TRP A 25 -5.98 3.90 -18.02
C TRP A 25 -7.00 3.91 -19.15
N ARG A 26 -7.84 4.94 -19.20
CA ARG A 26 -8.99 5.08 -20.13
C ARG A 26 -10.02 3.93 -20.02
N LYS A 27 -10.10 3.28 -18.85
CA LYS A 27 -11.07 2.23 -18.56
C LYS A 27 -11.85 2.56 -17.29
N ASP A 28 -12.97 1.90 -17.14
CA ASP A 28 -13.72 1.87 -15.89
C ASP A 28 -13.27 0.66 -15.09
N VAL A 29 -12.63 0.92 -13.96
CA VAL A 29 -12.07 -0.12 -13.09
C VAL A 29 -12.52 0.11 -11.67
N GLU A 30 -13.05 -0.94 -11.08
CA GLU A 30 -13.50 -0.96 -9.68
C GLU A 30 -12.61 -1.88 -8.85
N PHE A 31 -12.19 -1.37 -7.70
CA PHE A 31 -11.51 -2.11 -6.64
C PHE A 31 -12.46 -2.19 -5.46
N GLU A 32 -12.93 -3.39 -5.12
CA GLU A 32 -13.88 -3.64 -4.05
C GLU A 32 -13.17 -4.11 -2.78
N LYS A 33 -13.68 -3.68 -1.64
CA LYS A 33 -13.25 -4.15 -0.32
C LYS A 33 -13.46 -5.66 -0.22
N GLY A 34 -12.50 -6.37 0.38
CA GLY A 34 -12.53 -7.82 0.53
C GLY A 34 -11.89 -8.57 -0.64
N ASN A 35 -11.64 -7.93 -1.78
CA ASN A 35 -10.98 -8.53 -2.94
C ASN A 35 -9.49 -8.19 -3.00
N THR A 36 -8.75 -8.98 -3.77
CA THR A 36 -7.30 -8.89 -3.95
C THR A 36 -6.95 -8.60 -5.40
N TYR A 37 -6.17 -7.56 -5.62
CA TYR A 37 -5.81 -7.06 -6.95
C TYR A 37 -4.31 -7.00 -7.12
N LEU A 38 -3.84 -7.46 -8.29
CA LEU A 38 -2.48 -7.23 -8.76
C LEU A 38 -2.51 -6.24 -9.92
N VAL A 39 -1.78 -5.15 -9.79
CA VAL A 39 -1.59 -4.14 -10.84
C VAL A 39 -0.16 -4.26 -11.35
N GLU A 40 0.00 -4.92 -12.49
CA GLU A 40 1.29 -5.11 -13.14
C GLU A 40 1.60 -3.96 -14.08
N ALA A 41 2.84 -3.51 -14.05
CA ALA A 41 3.31 -2.47 -14.95
C ALA A 41 4.79 -2.61 -15.22
N ASP A 42 5.18 -2.49 -16.47
CA ASP A 42 6.57 -2.25 -16.81
C ASP A 42 7.06 -0.91 -16.24
N SER A 43 8.38 -0.74 -16.16
CA SER A 43 8.96 0.52 -15.73
C SER A 43 8.48 1.68 -16.62
N GLY A 44 8.08 2.79 -16.00
CA GLY A 44 7.59 3.99 -16.71
C GLY A 44 6.12 3.96 -17.14
N LYS A 45 5.37 2.87 -16.94
CA LYS A 45 3.96 2.75 -17.33
C LYS A 45 2.95 3.40 -16.36
N GLY A 46 3.41 4.12 -15.33
CA GLY A 46 2.53 4.89 -14.47
C GLY A 46 2.17 4.24 -13.13
N LYS A 47 2.87 3.19 -12.70
CA LYS A 47 2.63 2.51 -11.41
C LYS A 47 2.68 3.48 -10.22
N SER A 48 3.75 4.25 -10.07
CA SER A 48 3.87 5.26 -8.99
C SER A 48 2.83 6.38 -9.14
N THR A 49 2.38 6.67 -10.36
CA THR A 49 1.29 7.60 -10.63
C THR A 49 -0.03 7.04 -10.13
N PHE A 50 -0.33 5.76 -10.43
CA PHE A 50 -1.50 5.05 -9.90
C PHE A 50 -1.53 5.09 -8.37
N CYS A 51 -0.45 4.68 -7.72
CA CYS A 51 -0.34 4.74 -6.27
C CYS A 51 -0.54 6.16 -5.73
N SER A 52 0.05 7.17 -6.38
CA SER A 52 -0.07 8.58 -5.97
C SER A 52 -1.50 9.10 -6.07
N TYR A 53 -2.29 8.64 -7.04
CA TYR A 53 -3.71 8.99 -7.16
C TYR A 53 -4.53 8.36 -6.03
N VAL A 54 -4.35 7.04 -5.79
CA VAL A 54 -5.08 6.32 -4.73
C VAL A 54 -4.86 6.94 -3.34
N ILE A 55 -3.65 7.46 -3.06
CA ILE A 55 -3.36 8.10 -1.76
C ILE A 55 -3.54 9.62 -1.76
N GLY A 56 -4.00 10.21 -2.89
CA GLY A 56 -4.25 11.64 -3.03
C GLY A 56 -3.02 12.53 -2.97
N TYR A 57 -1.90 12.07 -3.51
CA TYR A 57 -0.67 12.88 -3.64
C TYR A 57 -0.64 13.64 -4.96
N ARG A 58 -1.38 13.16 -5.97
CA ARG A 58 -1.49 13.79 -7.29
C ARG A 58 -2.94 13.83 -7.74
N HIS A 59 -3.28 14.84 -8.56
CA HIS A 59 -4.63 15.04 -9.12
C HIS A 59 -4.58 15.43 -10.60
N ASP A 60 -3.44 15.28 -11.26
CA ASP A 60 -3.16 15.63 -12.64
C ASP A 60 -3.60 14.53 -13.61
N TYR A 61 -4.91 14.32 -13.68
CA TYR A 61 -5.55 13.35 -14.56
C TYR A 61 -6.89 13.89 -15.12
N SER A 62 -7.29 13.40 -16.29
CA SER A 62 -8.65 13.46 -16.80
C SER A 62 -9.46 12.27 -16.30
N GLY A 63 -10.80 12.33 -16.40
CA GLY A 63 -11.70 11.34 -15.83
C GLY A 63 -11.94 11.58 -14.33
N GLN A 64 -12.44 10.57 -13.63
CA GLN A 64 -12.81 10.64 -12.22
C GLN A 64 -12.24 9.47 -11.42
N ILE A 65 -11.85 9.73 -10.18
CA ILE A 65 -11.57 8.69 -9.18
C ILE A 65 -12.53 8.93 -8.03
N LEU A 66 -13.30 7.89 -7.68
CA LEU A 66 -14.27 7.97 -6.60
C LEU A 66 -13.88 7.00 -5.47
N PHE A 67 -14.07 7.44 -4.23
CA PHE A 67 -14.10 6.59 -3.06
C PHE A 67 -15.56 6.47 -2.63
N ASP A 68 -16.13 5.27 -2.81
CA ASP A 68 -17.56 5.06 -2.84
C ASP A 68 -18.21 6.01 -3.87
N ASP A 69 -19.00 6.96 -3.47
CA ASP A 69 -19.64 7.95 -4.34
C ASP A 69 -18.96 9.33 -4.30
N LYS A 70 -17.83 9.48 -3.59
CA LYS A 70 -17.17 10.78 -3.39
C LYS A 70 -15.98 10.94 -4.32
N ASP A 71 -16.04 11.95 -5.20
CA ASP A 71 -14.89 12.32 -6.04
C ASP A 71 -13.72 12.80 -5.18
N ILE A 72 -12.56 12.16 -5.37
CA ILE A 72 -11.36 12.49 -4.59
C ILE A 72 -10.83 13.90 -4.86
N LYS A 73 -11.14 14.52 -6.02
CA LYS A 73 -10.80 15.91 -6.32
C LYS A 73 -11.57 16.90 -5.44
N ALA A 74 -12.73 16.50 -4.93
CA ALA A 74 -13.54 17.32 -4.02
C ALA A 74 -13.14 17.17 -2.55
N MET A 75 -12.20 16.27 -2.23
CA MET A 75 -11.75 16.01 -0.86
C MET A 75 -10.86 17.14 -0.34
N ARG A 76 -11.18 17.63 0.85
CA ARG A 76 -10.38 18.62 1.58
C ARG A 76 -9.25 17.92 2.35
N VAL A 77 -8.29 18.68 2.86
CA VAL A 77 -7.17 18.16 3.66
C VAL A 77 -7.63 17.29 4.84
N ALA A 78 -8.72 17.69 5.53
CA ALA A 78 -9.27 16.92 6.64
C ALA A 78 -9.81 15.55 6.18
N ASP A 79 -10.46 15.48 5.03
CA ASP A 79 -10.96 14.23 4.44
C ASP A 79 -9.79 13.29 4.12
N TRP A 80 -8.74 13.79 3.48
CA TRP A 80 -7.53 13.04 3.17
C TRP A 80 -6.78 12.57 4.43
N THR A 81 -6.75 13.40 5.47
CA THR A 81 -6.17 13.01 6.75
C THR A 81 -6.91 11.81 7.35
N ASN A 82 -8.26 11.84 7.29
CA ASN A 82 -9.07 10.72 7.77
C ASN A 82 -8.89 9.46 6.92
N VAL A 83 -8.92 9.60 5.59
CA VAL A 83 -8.71 8.47 4.66
C VAL A 83 -7.37 7.76 4.95
N ARG A 84 -6.27 8.52 5.11
CA ARG A 84 -4.94 7.94 5.37
C ARG A 84 -4.78 7.39 6.80
N LYS A 85 -5.65 7.77 7.72
CA LYS A 85 -5.66 7.23 9.10
C LYS A 85 -6.52 5.99 9.25
N GLN A 86 -7.64 5.91 8.52
CA GLN A 86 -8.72 4.97 8.80
C GLN A 86 -9.06 4.03 7.64
N ASN A 87 -8.81 4.45 6.40
CA ASN A 87 -9.35 3.74 5.25
C ASN A 87 -8.27 3.16 4.32
N ILE A 88 -7.15 3.87 4.11
CA ILE A 88 -6.09 3.38 3.23
C ILE A 88 -4.78 3.27 3.98
N SER A 89 -4.26 2.06 4.09
CA SER A 89 -2.87 1.84 4.47
C SER A 89 -1.99 1.77 3.22
N TYR A 90 -0.76 2.28 3.32
CA TYR A 90 0.17 2.27 2.19
C TYR A 90 1.56 1.82 2.60
N LEU A 91 2.03 0.76 1.96
CA LEU A 91 3.41 0.32 2.00
C LEU A 91 4.15 0.89 0.80
N PHE A 92 5.00 1.88 1.05
CA PHE A 92 5.77 2.58 0.01
C PHE A 92 6.93 1.72 -0.51
N GLN A 93 7.23 1.80 -1.79
CA GLN A 93 8.41 1.17 -2.39
C GLN A 93 9.71 1.65 -1.74
N GLU A 94 9.84 2.98 -1.46
CA GLU A 94 11.01 3.56 -0.79
C GLU A 94 10.96 3.44 0.74
N LEU A 95 10.03 2.65 1.28
CA LEU A 95 9.78 2.38 2.70
C LEU A 95 9.43 3.62 3.54
N ARG A 96 10.00 4.78 3.28
CA ARG A 96 9.80 6.08 3.96
C ARG A 96 9.89 5.97 5.49
N LEU A 97 10.87 5.24 5.96
CA LEU A 97 11.19 5.13 7.38
C LEU A 97 12.07 6.32 7.82
N PHE A 98 12.06 6.60 9.11
CA PHE A 98 12.90 7.62 9.74
C PHE A 98 14.19 6.93 10.23
N PRO A 99 15.33 7.15 9.58
CA PRO A 99 16.56 6.38 9.85
C PRO A 99 17.15 6.63 11.23
N GLU A 100 16.88 7.78 11.86
CA GLU A 100 17.34 8.13 13.20
C GLU A 100 16.51 7.50 14.32
N LEU A 101 15.31 7.05 14.01
CA LEU A 101 14.41 6.40 14.96
C LEU A 101 14.64 4.88 14.97
N THR A 102 14.34 4.26 16.11
CA THR A 102 14.36 2.81 16.23
C THR A 102 13.25 2.17 15.37
N ALA A 103 13.36 0.86 15.18
CA ALA A 103 12.33 0.09 14.47
C ALA A 103 10.97 0.23 15.16
N PHE A 104 10.91 0.11 16.49
CA PHE A 104 9.70 0.30 17.27
C PHE A 104 9.11 1.71 17.12
N GLU A 105 9.94 2.74 17.27
CA GLU A 105 9.50 4.14 17.14
C GLU A 105 8.91 4.44 15.75
N ASN A 106 9.50 3.89 14.68
CA ASN A 106 8.95 4.00 13.33
C ASN A 106 7.54 3.41 13.19
N VAL A 107 7.27 2.33 13.87
CA VAL A 107 5.94 1.69 13.91
C VAL A 107 5.00 2.49 14.83
N GLU A 108 5.48 2.86 16.00
CA GLU A 108 4.69 3.51 17.05
C GLU A 108 4.18 4.91 16.62
N ILE A 109 4.96 5.69 15.85
CA ILE A 109 4.49 6.96 15.26
C ILE A 109 3.17 6.77 14.50
N LYS A 110 3.05 5.69 13.75
CA LYS A 110 1.84 5.40 12.99
C LYS A 110 0.73 4.90 13.88
N ASN A 111 1.04 3.97 14.78
CA ASN A 111 0.07 3.40 15.72
C ASN A 111 -0.59 4.45 16.61
N ARG A 112 0.17 5.44 17.10
CA ARG A 112 -0.34 6.53 17.95
C ARG A 112 -1.43 7.38 17.32
N LEU A 113 -1.55 7.38 15.99
CA LEU A 113 -2.61 8.13 15.31
C LEU A 113 -4.00 7.55 15.56
N THR A 114 -4.09 6.27 15.91
CA THR A 114 -5.35 5.54 16.08
C THR A 114 -5.40 4.67 17.32
N GLY A 115 -4.25 4.32 17.92
CA GLY A 115 -4.17 3.37 19.04
C GLY A 115 -4.67 1.97 18.65
N PHE A 116 -4.49 1.57 17.40
CA PHE A 116 -5.12 0.38 16.82
C PHE A 116 -4.54 -0.93 17.34
N LYS A 117 -3.24 -0.96 17.62
CA LYS A 117 -2.53 -2.14 18.17
C LYS A 117 -2.00 -1.86 19.55
N THR A 118 -2.02 -2.87 20.41
CA THR A 118 -1.28 -2.83 21.68
C THR A 118 0.22 -2.98 21.43
N LYS A 119 1.02 -2.65 22.43
CA LYS A 119 2.47 -2.84 22.36
C LYS A 119 2.83 -4.31 22.16
N GLU A 120 2.16 -5.19 22.89
CA GLU A 120 2.36 -6.64 22.83
C GLU A 120 2.03 -7.21 21.43
N GLU A 121 0.97 -6.73 20.78
CA GLU A 121 0.65 -7.11 19.40
C GLU A 121 1.76 -6.67 18.42
N ILE A 122 2.29 -5.45 18.60
CA ILE A 122 3.39 -4.95 17.78
C ILE A 122 4.64 -5.81 17.99
N GLU A 123 5.01 -6.11 19.24
CA GLU A 123 6.16 -6.98 19.56
C GLU A 123 6.00 -8.39 18.95
N GLN A 124 4.82 -8.97 18.99
CA GLN A 124 4.52 -10.24 18.30
C GLN A 124 4.73 -10.17 16.78
N MET A 125 4.38 -9.03 16.13
CA MET A 125 4.65 -8.83 14.72
C MET A 125 6.16 -8.79 14.42
N PHE A 126 6.95 -8.14 15.27
CA PHE A 126 8.42 -8.14 15.17
C PHE A 126 9.00 -9.55 15.35
N GLU A 127 8.50 -10.32 16.30
CA GLU A 127 8.93 -11.71 16.53
C GLU A 127 8.60 -12.59 15.31
N ARG A 128 7.38 -12.53 14.79
CA ARG A 128 6.94 -13.29 13.61
C ARG A 128 7.77 -12.98 12.37
N LEU A 129 8.17 -11.75 12.16
CA LEU A 129 9.04 -11.37 11.05
C LEU A 129 10.54 -11.57 11.35
N GLY A 130 10.90 -12.18 12.50
CA GLY A 130 12.28 -12.53 12.84
C GLY A 130 13.20 -11.32 13.00
N ILE A 131 12.66 -10.19 13.50
CA ILE A 131 13.39 -8.95 13.75
C ILE A 131 13.18 -8.40 15.16
N MET A 132 12.76 -9.24 16.11
CA MET A 132 12.55 -8.82 17.51
C MET A 132 13.85 -8.28 18.14
N ASP A 133 15.01 -8.84 17.80
CA ASP A 133 16.33 -8.36 18.24
C ASP A 133 16.67 -6.96 17.70
N LYS A 134 15.93 -6.47 16.72
CA LYS A 134 16.09 -5.14 16.11
C LYS A 134 15.11 -4.09 16.64
N LEU A 135 14.20 -4.46 17.54
CA LEU A 135 13.12 -3.58 18.03
C LEU A 135 13.62 -2.19 18.44
N ASN A 136 14.73 -2.14 19.16
CA ASN A 136 15.35 -0.91 19.68
C ASN A 136 16.57 -0.44 18.86
N VAL A 137 16.80 -1.02 17.67
CA VAL A 137 17.88 -0.62 16.77
C VAL A 137 17.38 0.48 15.84
N LYS A 138 18.20 1.52 15.62
CA LYS A 138 17.90 2.58 14.65
C LYS A 138 17.79 1.99 13.26
N VAL A 139 16.74 2.37 12.53
CA VAL A 139 16.46 1.83 11.21
C VAL A 139 17.59 2.08 10.21
N GLY A 140 18.29 3.21 10.32
CA GLY A 140 19.47 3.51 9.49
C GLY A 140 20.64 2.52 9.63
N LEU A 141 20.66 1.69 10.69
CA LEU A 141 21.67 0.65 10.92
C LEU A 141 21.19 -0.76 10.50
N MET A 142 19.99 -0.87 9.95
CA MET A 142 19.38 -2.13 9.56
C MET A 142 19.61 -2.42 8.07
N SER A 143 19.67 -3.71 7.70
CA SER A 143 19.68 -4.09 6.29
C SER A 143 18.36 -3.69 5.62
N PHE A 144 18.37 -3.53 4.31
CA PHE A 144 17.18 -3.14 3.54
C PHE A 144 16.01 -4.12 3.77
N GLY A 145 16.25 -5.43 3.78
CA GLY A 145 15.23 -6.44 4.06
C GLY A 145 14.67 -6.37 5.50
N GLN A 146 15.48 -5.95 6.48
CA GLN A 146 14.99 -5.67 7.84
C GLN A 146 14.12 -4.42 7.84
N GLN A 147 14.53 -3.37 7.13
CA GLN A 147 13.74 -2.15 6.96
C GLN A 147 12.40 -2.43 6.28
N GLN A 148 12.36 -3.26 5.24
CA GLN A 148 11.11 -3.67 4.58
C GLN A 148 10.13 -4.33 5.58
N ARG A 149 10.63 -5.21 6.45
CA ARG A 149 9.81 -5.84 7.49
C ARG A 149 9.27 -4.81 8.49
N VAL A 150 10.07 -3.84 8.91
CA VAL A 150 9.60 -2.72 9.75
C VAL A 150 8.53 -1.89 9.04
N ALA A 151 8.74 -1.58 7.76
CA ALA A 151 7.77 -0.83 6.96
C ALA A 151 6.44 -1.57 6.79
N MET A 152 6.49 -2.91 6.63
CA MET A 152 5.29 -3.75 6.61
C MET A 152 4.53 -3.67 7.95
N ILE A 153 5.22 -3.87 9.08
CA ILE A 153 4.59 -3.75 10.41
C ILE A 153 3.94 -2.37 10.54
N ARG A 154 4.66 -1.29 10.19
CA ARG A 154 4.13 0.08 10.24
C ARG A 154 2.88 0.26 9.38
N ALA A 155 2.79 -0.40 8.24
CA ALA A 155 1.60 -0.33 7.39
C ALA A 155 0.40 -1.06 8.04
N LEU A 156 0.63 -2.09 8.85
CA LEU A 156 -0.43 -2.92 9.44
C LEU A 156 -0.93 -2.46 10.82
N VAL A 157 -0.30 -1.43 11.43
CA VAL A 157 -0.69 -0.93 12.77
C VAL A 157 -1.72 0.19 12.74
N GLN A 158 -2.57 0.21 11.74
CA GLN A 158 -3.70 1.12 11.64
C GLN A 158 -4.94 0.38 11.12
N PRO A 159 -6.16 0.89 11.34
CA PRO A 159 -7.32 0.40 10.61
C PRO A 159 -7.21 0.77 9.13
N PHE A 160 -7.75 -0.09 8.27
CA PHE A 160 -7.86 0.19 6.84
C PHE A 160 -8.98 -0.62 6.18
N ASP A 161 -9.59 -0.04 5.17
CA ASP A 161 -10.49 -0.71 4.23
C ASP A 161 -9.73 -1.27 3.03
N PHE A 162 -8.61 -0.62 2.67
CA PHE A 162 -7.69 -1.08 1.63
C PHE A 162 -6.24 -0.96 2.09
N ILE A 163 -5.43 -1.95 1.75
CA ILE A 163 -3.97 -1.82 1.78
C ILE A 163 -3.43 -1.75 0.35
N LEU A 164 -2.67 -0.69 0.07
CA LEU A 164 -1.91 -0.51 -1.16
C LEU A 164 -0.46 -0.87 -0.87
N ALA A 165 0.08 -1.87 -1.56
CA ALA A 165 1.45 -2.33 -1.39
C ALA A 165 2.24 -2.16 -2.69
N ASP A 166 3.15 -1.18 -2.72
CA ASP A 166 3.95 -0.84 -3.89
C ASP A 166 5.28 -1.61 -3.86
N GLU A 167 5.41 -2.61 -4.73
CA GLU A 167 6.56 -3.53 -4.82
C GLU A 167 7.01 -4.10 -3.47
N PRO A 168 6.11 -4.71 -2.69
CA PRO A 168 6.32 -5.01 -1.28
C PRO A 168 7.47 -5.97 -0.98
N ILE A 169 7.93 -6.75 -1.99
CA ILE A 169 8.91 -7.83 -1.81
C ILE A 169 10.08 -7.78 -2.80
N SER A 170 10.30 -6.66 -3.47
CA SER A 170 11.28 -6.53 -4.56
C SER A 170 12.72 -6.95 -4.19
N HIS A 171 13.09 -6.84 -2.92
CA HIS A 171 14.45 -7.10 -2.41
C HIS A 171 14.51 -8.21 -1.34
N LEU A 172 13.48 -9.04 -1.23
CA LEU A 172 13.41 -10.11 -0.25
C LEU A 172 13.67 -11.49 -0.87
N ASP A 173 14.24 -12.39 -0.08
CA ASP A 173 14.24 -13.81 -0.39
C ASP A 173 12.83 -14.40 -0.24
N SER A 174 12.63 -15.61 -0.78
CA SER A 174 11.32 -16.25 -0.84
C SER A 174 10.70 -16.48 0.55
N ARG A 175 11.51 -16.85 1.56
CA ARG A 175 11.01 -17.09 2.92
C ARG A 175 10.50 -15.80 3.58
N ASN A 176 11.26 -14.71 3.50
CA ASN A 176 10.85 -13.43 4.05
C ASN A 176 9.64 -12.85 3.29
N SER A 177 9.59 -13.02 1.96
CA SER A 177 8.46 -12.64 1.14
C SER A 177 7.18 -13.34 1.55
N GLN A 178 7.24 -14.67 1.77
CA GLN A 178 6.12 -15.46 2.22
C GLN A 178 5.62 -15.03 3.60
N MET A 179 6.52 -14.88 4.58
CA MET A 179 6.16 -14.46 5.94
C MET A 179 5.47 -13.07 5.95
N MET A 180 5.97 -12.14 5.14
CA MET A 180 5.35 -10.82 5.01
C MET A 180 3.98 -10.89 4.34
N GLY A 181 3.83 -11.70 3.29
CA GLY A 181 2.55 -11.93 2.61
C GLY A 181 1.51 -12.55 3.54
N GLU A 182 1.87 -13.60 4.28
CA GLU A 182 1.00 -14.25 5.28
C GLU A 182 0.53 -13.26 6.35
N MET A 183 1.45 -12.47 6.94
CA MET A 183 1.10 -11.47 7.95
C MET A 183 0.16 -10.40 7.38
N MET A 184 0.42 -9.92 6.18
CA MET A 184 -0.45 -8.94 5.52
C MET A 184 -1.84 -9.52 5.29
N MET A 185 -1.95 -10.74 4.74
CA MET A 185 -3.24 -11.35 4.44
C MET A 185 -4.05 -11.72 5.68
N GLU A 186 -3.41 -12.11 6.78
CA GLU A 186 -4.11 -12.30 8.06
C GLU A 186 -4.72 -11.01 8.57
N GLU A 187 -3.97 -9.90 8.52
CA GLU A 187 -4.48 -8.60 8.94
C GLU A 187 -5.60 -8.10 8.02
N VAL A 188 -5.44 -8.26 6.70
CA VAL A 188 -6.45 -7.98 5.68
C VAL A 188 -7.75 -8.74 5.97
N LYS A 189 -7.64 -10.04 6.21
CA LYS A 189 -8.80 -10.90 6.55
C LYS A 189 -9.46 -10.45 7.87
N ARG A 190 -8.67 -10.11 8.88
CA ARG A 190 -9.16 -9.64 10.18
C ARG A 190 -9.99 -8.37 10.05
N GLN A 191 -9.60 -7.47 9.15
CA GLN A 191 -10.27 -6.20 8.91
C GLN A 191 -11.33 -6.26 7.79
N GLY A 192 -11.45 -7.39 7.07
CA GLY A 192 -12.31 -7.52 5.89
C GLY A 192 -11.91 -6.55 4.78
N ALA A 193 -10.63 -6.24 4.67
CA ALA A 193 -10.10 -5.20 3.78
C ALA A 193 -9.81 -5.73 2.37
N GLY A 194 -9.73 -4.82 1.39
CA GLY A 194 -9.20 -5.10 0.05
C GLY A 194 -7.68 -4.93 -0.03
N VAL A 195 -7.05 -5.59 -0.99
CA VAL A 195 -5.61 -5.51 -1.25
C VAL A 195 -5.36 -5.05 -2.67
N ILE A 196 -4.48 -4.07 -2.84
CA ILE A 196 -3.96 -3.67 -4.16
C ILE A 196 -2.44 -3.77 -4.09
N VAL A 197 -1.87 -4.77 -4.77
CA VAL A 197 -0.42 -4.92 -4.93
C VAL A 197 -0.01 -4.37 -6.28
N THR A 198 1.03 -3.53 -6.32
CA THR A 198 1.65 -3.13 -7.59
C THR A 198 2.97 -3.84 -7.77
N SER A 199 3.31 -4.24 -9.00
CA SER A 199 4.52 -5.01 -9.30
C SER A 199 5.08 -4.71 -10.68
N ILE A 200 6.41 -4.88 -10.82
CA ILE A 200 7.15 -4.94 -12.11
C ILE A 200 7.61 -6.36 -12.43
N GLY A 201 6.87 -7.39 -11.97
CA GLY A 201 7.13 -8.80 -12.23
C GLY A 201 7.22 -9.69 -11.01
N LYS A 202 7.94 -9.28 -9.93
CA LYS A 202 7.98 -10.04 -8.68
C LYS A 202 6.91 -9.54 -7.71
N HIS A 203 5.97 -10.40 -7.36
CA HIS A 203 4.88 -10.08 -6.43
C HIS A 203 4.74 -11.14 -5.34
N ILE A 204 3.96 -10.85 -4.30
CA ILE A 204 3.63 -11.80 -3.23
C ILE A 204 2.87 -12.98 -3.86
N GLU A 205 3.31 -14.20 -3.56
CA GLU A 205 2.61 -15.43 -3.99
C GLU A 205 1.34 -15.59 -3.15
N MET A 206 0.22 -15.16 -3.71
CA MET A 206 -1.11 -15.30 -3.13
C MET A 206 -2.16 -15.39 -4.25
N HIS A 207 -3.38 -15.75 -3.90
CA HIS A 207 -4.49 -15.63 -4.84
C HIS A 207 -4.80 -14.16 -5.12
N TYR A 208 -4.99 -13.83 -6.37
CA TYR A 208 -5.49 -12.52 -6.82
C TYR A 208 -6.81 -12.71 -7.54
N ASP A 209 -7.87 -12.02 -7.07
CA ASP A 209 -9.19 -12.07 -7.71
C ASP A 209 -9.16 -11.41 -9.09
N LYS A 210 -8.28 -10.40 -9.26
CA LYS A 210 -8.08 -9.74 -10.54
C LYS A 210 -6.62 -9.32 -10.74
N VAL A 211 -6.11 -9.54 -11.94
CA VAL A 211 -4.81 -9.03 -12.40
C VAL A 211 -5.07 -8.01 -13.49
N LEU A 212 -4.48 -6.83 -13.36
CA LEU A 212 -4.65 -5.70 -14.27
C LEU A 212 -3.29 -5.22 -14.77
N LYS A 213 -3.18 -4.92 -16.04
CA LYS A 213 -1.97 -4.35 -16.67
C LYS A 213 -2.13 -2.84 -16.87
N LEU A 214 -1.11 -2.09 -16.43
CA LEU A 214 -1.01 -0.64 -16.68
C LEU A 214 -0.37 -0.35 -18.04
#